data_ed0b391dee2c4e940ffe21f76cd8b83c
#
_entry.id   ed0b391dee2c4e940ffe21f76cd8b83c
#
_cell.length_a   1.000
_cell.length_b   1.000
_cell.length_c   1.000
_cell.angle_alpha   90.00
_cell.angle_beta   90.00
_cell.angle_gamma   90.00
#
_symmetry.space_group_name_H-M   'P 1'
#
loop_
_entity.id
_entity.type
_entity.pdbx_description
1 polymer ?
#
loop_
_entity_poly.entity_id
_entity_poly.type
_entity_poly.pdbx_seq_one_letter_code
_entity_poly.pdbx_strand_id
1 'polypeptide(L)'
;MHFRLSLSTATLAASLILPGCGDQSQLNEPASVPVLLEGTSWQLVKITALGGFEFIPEDRGDYVMRFRGESRMVAESDCNTAGATWTQEGSNLILEQFVTTNNMCPPGTLHNHFVSNLRNIEAFSGNGNNLVFTTSIPGVAMEFEVRGSGASQ
;
A
#
# COMPACT_ATOMS: atom_id res chain seq x y z
N MET A 1 82.83 10.44 -4.07
CA MET A 1 83.18 11.20 -5.31
C MET A 1 82.72 10.32 -6.49
N HIS A 2 81.96 10.83 -7.29
CA HIS A 2 81.42 10.54 -8.60
C HIS A 2 79.89 10.56 -8.66
N PHE A 3 79.41 11.73 -9.04
CA PHE A 3 78.06 11.99 -9.48
C PHE A 3 77.81 11.20 -10.80
N ARG A 4 76.69 10.48 -10.88
CA ARG A 4 76.16 10.05 -12.17
C ARG A 4 74.73 10.60 -12.28
N LEU A 5 74.61 11.58 -13.17
CA LEU A 5 73.32 12.05 -13.69
C LEU A 5 72.74 10.93 -14.57
N SER A 6 71.53 10.53 -14.26
CA SER A 6 70.74 9.66 -15.16
C SER A 6 69.57 10.48 -15.66
N LEU A 7 69.57 10.76 -16.97
CA LEU A 7 68.47 11.38 -17.70
C LEU A 7 67.38 10.32 -17.88
N SER A 8 66.20 10.53 -17.31
CA SER A 8 65.03 9.73 -17.62
C SER A 8 64.12 10.53 -18.56
N THR A 9 63.95 9.97 -19.74
CA THR A 9 63.05 10.47 -20.80
C THR A 9 61.62 10.25 -20.39
N ALA A 10 60.86 11.36 -20.32
CA ALA A 10 59.42 11.34 -20.09
C ALA A 10 58.68 11.00 -21.41
N THR A 11 58.06 9.86 -21.49
CA THR A 11 57.11 9.54 -22.53
C THR A 11 55.72 10.04 -22.18
N LEU A 12 55.23 11.01 -22.95
CA LEU A 12 53.84 11.47 -22.89
C LEU A 12 52.93 10.38 -23.49
N ALA A 13 52.16 9.73 -22.69
CA ALA A 13 51.02 8.89 -23.14
C ALA A 13 49.77 9.82 -23.24
N ALA A 14 49.36 10.08 -24.46
CA ALA A 14 48.11 10.77 -24.77
C ALA A 14 46.95 9.80 -24.49
N SER A 15 46.23 9.98 -23.37
CA SER A 15 44.98 9.25 -23.09
C SER A 15 43.83 9.88 -23.88
N LEU A 16 43.36 9.17 -24.91
CA LEU A 16 42.11 9.45 -25.60
C LEU A 16 40.93 9.21 -24.62
N ILE A 17 40.34 10.26 -24.14
CA ILE A 17 39.08 10.20 -23.41
C ILE A 17 37.97 10.12 -24.44
N LEU A 18 37.37 8.92 -24.60
CA LEU A 18 36.15 8.73 -25.35
C LEU A 18 34.99 9.22 -24.45
N PRO A 19 34.14 10.14 -24.90
CA PRO A 19 32.90 10.44 -24.19
C PRO A 19 31.97 9.24 -24.37
N GLY A 20 31.87 8.42 -23.33
CA GLY A 20 30.83 7.41 -23.25
C GLY A 20 29.48 8.12 -23.15
N CYS A 21 28.67 8.06 -24.22
CA CYS A 21 27.24 8.29 -24.12
C CYS A 21 26.67 7.22 -23.20
N GLY A 22 26.54 7.54 -21.91
CA GLY A 22 25.72 6.78 -21.00
C GLY A 22 24.27 6.96 -21.44
N ASP A 23 23.74 5.95 -22.11
CA ASP A 23 22.31 5.80 -22.32
C ASP A 23 21.68 5.61 -20.92
N GLN A 24 21.30 6.70 -20.31
CA GLN A 24 20.41 6.70 -19.15
C GLN A 24 19.01 6.49 -19.70
N SER A 25 18.69 5.26 -20.06
CA SER A 25 17.31 4.79 -20.09
C SER A 25 16.77 4.88 -18.65
N GLN A 26 16.46 6.09 -18.22
CA GLN A 26 15.57 6.30 -17.11
C GLN A 26 14.24 5.71 -17.55
N LEU A 27 14.00 4.47 -17.15
CA LEU A 27 12.65 3.92 -17.09
C LEU A 27 11.84 4.93 -16.33
N ASN A 28 11.07 5.72 -17.07
CA ASN A 28 10.10 6.65 -16.52
C ASN A 28 8.99 5.76 -15.95
N GLU A 29 9.22 5.24 -14.75
CA GLU A 29 8.18 4.60 -13.96
C GLU A 29 7.10 5.67 -13.77
N PRO A 30 5.88 5.46 -14.29
CA PRO A 30 4.84 6.46 -14.15
C PRO A 30 4.70 6.75 -12.66
N ALA A 31 4.97 7.99 -12.27
CA ALA A 31 4.78 8.43 -10.90
C ALA A 31 3.35 8.04 -10.51
N SER A 32 3.21 7.05 -9.65
CA SER A 32 1.92 6.62 -9.15
C SER A 32 1.31 7.80 -8.42
N VAL A 33 0.26 8.38 -9.01
CA VAL A 33 -0.48 9.45 -8.34
C VAL A 33 -1.02 8.85 -7.05
N PRO A 34 -0.68 9.40 -5.88
CA PRO A 34 -1.16 8.86 -4.62
C PRO A 34 -2.68 8.88 -4.62
N VAL A 35 -3.28 7.73 -4.33
CA VAL A 35 -4.73 7.63 -4.18
C VAL A 35 -5.12 8.40 -2.93
N LEU A 36 -6.00 9.38 -3.06
CA LEU A 36 -6.60 10.08 -1.93
C LEU A 36 -7.77 9.25 -1.42
N LEU A 37 -7.72 8.87 -0.15
CA LEU A 37 -8.74 8.02 0.45
C LEU A 37 -10.01 8.78 0.86
N GLU A 38 -9.92 10.07 1.17
CA GLU A 38 -11.07 10.85 1.61
C GLU A 38 -12.22 10.83 0.61
N GLY A 39 -13.42 10.58 1.09
CA GLY A 39 -14.64 10.50 0.28
C GLY A 39 -14.80 9.20 -0.50
N THR A 40 -13.91 8.23 -0.33
CA THR A 40 -13.95 6.97 -1.07
C THR A 40 -14.65 5.85 -0.29
N SER A 41 -15.14 4.86 -1.02
CA SER A 41 -15.79 3.66 -0.49
C SER A 41 -15.25 2.43 -1.21
N TRP A 42 -14.89 1.42 -0.45
CA TRP A 42 -14.19 0.23 -0.89
C TRP A 42 -14.88 -1.02 -0.38
N GLN A 43 -15.02 -2.04 -1.21
CA GLN A 43 -15.53 -3.35 -0.82
C GLN A 43 -14.43 -4.40 -0.90
N LEU A 44 -14.42 -5.31 0.07
CA LEU A 44 -13.40 -6.34 0.20
C LEU A 44 -13.48 -7.33 -0.95
N VAL A 45 -12.35 -7.56 -1.61
CA VAL A 45 -12.18 -8.63 -2.59
C VAL A 45 -11.72 -9.91 -1.90
N LYS A 46 -10.64 -9.80 -1.10
CA LYS A 46 -10.08 -10.92 -0.34
C LYS A 46 -9.14 -10.44 0.77
N ILE A 47 -8.88 -11.32 1.70
CA ILE A 47 -7.80 -11.23 2.68
C ILE A 47 -6.83 -12.36 2.40
N THR A 48 -5.57 -12.03 2.11
CA THR A 48 -4.49 -13.02 2.07
C THR A 48 -3.91 -13.12 3.47
N ALA A 49 -3.90 -14.33 4.03
CA ALA A 49 -3.34 -14.62 5.34
C ALA A 49 -1.94 -15.22 5.24
N LEU A 50 -1.29 -15.34 6.38
CA LEU A 50 0.02 -15.99 6.49
C LEU A 50 -0.01 -17.39 5.86
N GLY A 51 1.00 -17.70 5.05
CA GLY A 51 1.08 -18.96 4.31
C GLY A 51 0.32 -18.95 2.98
N GLY A 52 -0.26 -17.81 2.56
CA GLY A 52 -0.94 -17.65 1.28
C GLY A 52 -2.39 -18.14 1.27
N PHE A 53 -2.98 -18.41 2.45
CA PHE A 53 -4.41 -18.71 2.54
C PHE A 53 -5.23 -17.48 2.20
N GLU A 54 -6.31 -17.68 1.44
CA GLU A 54 -7.20 -16.59 1.04
C GLU A 54 -8.57 -16.76 1.68
N PHE A 55 -9.09 -15.67 2.24
CA PHE A 55 -10.46 -15.53 2.71
C PHE A 55 -11.21 -14.60 1.76
N ILE A 56 -12.19 -15.15 1.05
CA ILE A 56 -12.99 -14.43 0.05
C ILE A 56 -14.42 -14.33 0.59
N PRO A 57 -15.00 -13.11 0.70
CA PRO A 57 -16.38 -12.98 1.14
C PRO A 57 -17.35 -13.54 0.11
N GLU A 58 -18.43 -14.15 0.55
CA GLU A 58 -19.51 -14.62 -0.32
C GLU A 58 -20.21 -13.43 -0.99
N ASP A 59 -20.49 -12.37 -0.23
CA ASP A 59 -20.94 -11.08 -0.73
C ASP A 59 -19.94 -9.98 -0.34
N ARG A 60 -19.31 -9.35 -1.33
CA ARG A 60 -18.39 -8.24 -1.10
C ARG A 60 -19.08 -7.01 -0.52
N GLY A 61 -20.37 -6.84 -0.81
CA GLY A 61 -21.19 -5.75 -0.30
C GLY A 61 -21.35 -5.77 1.21
N ASP A 62 -21.14 -6.92 1.85
CA ASP A 62 -21.19 -7.06 3.30
C ASP A 62 -19.91 -6.55 4.00
N TYR A 63 -18.80 -6.41 3.26
CA TYR A 63 -17.50 -6.01 3.82
C TYR A 63 -17.01 -4.74 3.16
N VAL A 64 -17.39 -3.61 3.72
CA VAL A 64 -17.17 -2.29 3.13
C VAL A 64 -16.39 -1.39 4.07
N MET A 65 -15.47 -0.62 3.53
CA MET A 65 -14.74 0.43 4.24
C MET A 65 -14.97 1.78 3.57
N ARG A 66 -15.27 2.82 4.35
CA ARG A 66 -15.52 4.18 3.87
C ARG A 66 -14.64 5.16 4.61
N PHE A 67 -13.91 5.96 3.85
CA PHE A 67 -13.13 7.09 4.35
C PHE A 67 -13.96 8.35 4.23
N ARG A 68 -14.36 8.91 5.35
CA ARG A 68 -15.18 10.10 5.41
C ARG A 68 -14.34 11.32 5.80
N GLY A 69 -14.87 12.51 5.55
CA GLY A 69 -14.30 13.77 6.06
C GLY A 69 -14.12 13.74 7.57
N GLU A 70 -13.39 14.73 8.11
CA GLU A 70 -13.04 14.84 9.52
C GLU A 70 -12.28 13.62 10.06
N SER A 71 -11.42 13.03 9.23
CA SER A 71 -10.59 11.87 9.59
C SER A 71 -11.38 10.68 10.14
N ARG A 72 -12.61 10.44 9.68
CA ARG A 72 -13.43 9.31 10.13
C ARG A 72 -13.42 8.17 9.12
N MET A 73 -13.11 6.98 9.60
CA MET A 73 -13.28 5.74 8.84
C MET A 73 -14.41 4.92 9.45
N VAL A 74 -15.27 4.35 8.60
CA VAL A 74 -16.30 3.38 8.98
C VAL A 74 -16.12 2.13 8.16
N ALA A 75 -16.07 0.99 8.82
CA ALA A 75 -16.06 -0.31 8.18
C ALA A 75 -17.27 -1.13 8.61
N GLU A 76 -17.94 -1.75 7.67
CA GLU A 76 -19.08 -2.65 7.88
C GLU A 76 -18.66 -4.07 7.54
N SER A 77 -19.09 -5.01 8.33
CA SER A 77 -19.04 -6.44 8.03
C SER A 77 -20.48 -6.98 8.04
N ASP A 78 -20.64 -8.21 7.70
CA ASP A 78 -21.94 -8.91 7.67
C ASP A 78 -22.76 -8.84 8.98
N CYS A 79 -22.10 -8.61 10.11
CA CYS A 79 -22.74 -8.65 11.43
C CYS A 79 -22.40 -7.49 12.34
N ASN A 80 -21.33 -6.72 12.05
CA ASN A 80 -20.86 -5.64 12.92
C ASN A 80 -20.34 -4.44 12.12
N THR A 81 -20.25 -3.31 12.82
CA THR A 81 -19.66 -2.07 12.29
C THR A 81 -18.45 -1.70 13.12
N ALA A 82 -17.39 -1.26 12.48
CA ALA A 82 -16.22 -0.70 13.10
C ALA A 82 -16.06 0.78 12.73
N GLY A 83 -15.48 1.56 13.62
CA GLY A 83 -15.10 2.95 13.37
C GLY A 83 -13.69 3.21 13.86
N ALA A 84 -13.01 4.16 13.18
CA ALA A 84 -11.70 4.63 13.57
C ALA A 84 -11.51 6.08 13.12
N THR A 85 -10.54 6.76 13.71
CA THR A 85 -9.92 7.92 13.07
C THR A 85 -8.81 7.45 12.13
N TRP A 86 -8.56 8.21 11.07
CA TRP A 86 -7.53 7.86 10.10
C TRP A 86 -6.68 9.06 9.72
N THR A 87 -5.42 8.78 9.41
CA THR A 87 -4.47 9.76 8.84
C THR A 87 -3.73 9.11 7.68
N GLN A 88 -3.61 9.83 6.58
CA GLN A 88 -2.86 9.40 5.40
C GLN A 88 -1.60 10.25 5.23
N GLU A 89 -0.45 9.60 5.12
CA GLU A 89 0.83 10.22 4.81
C GLU A 89 1.47 9.51 3.60
N GLY A 90 1.23 10.04 2.40
CA GLY A 90 1.60 9.35 1.17
C GLY A 90 0.84 8.02 1.04
N SER A 91 1.56 6.91 1.08
CA SER A 91 1.00 5.55 1.06
C SER A 91 0.82 4.94 2.45
N ASN A 92 1.21 5.62 3.50
CA ASN A 92 0.99 5.15 4.87
C ASN A 92 -0.41 5.52 5.33
N LEU A 93 -1.04 4.59 6.04
CA LEU A 93 -2.36 4.77 6.64
C LEU A 93 -2.29 4.39 8.10
N ILE A 94 -2.66 5.33 8.95
CA ILE A 94 -2.71 5.15 10.39
C ILE A 94 -4.18 5.13 10.80
N LEU A 95 -4.62 4.07 11.46
CA LEU A 95 -5.96 3.94 12.05
C LEU A 95 -5.84 3.96 13.57
N GLU A 96 -6.51 4.94 14.21
CA GLU A 96 -6.50 5.12 15.66
C GLU A 96 -7.92 5.08 16.21
N GLN A 97 -8.05 5.01 17.54
CA GLN A 97 -9.34 5.03 18.24
C GLN A 97 -10.33 3.99 17.70
N PHE A 98 -9.83 2.82 17.39
CA PHE A 98 -10.62 1.77 16.75
C PHE A 98 -11.66 1.20 17.72
N VAL A 99 -12.93 1.29 17.33
CA VAL A 99 -14.08 0.75 18.06
C VAL A 99 -14.88 -0.17 17.17
N THR A 100 -15.57 -1.14 17.74
CA THR A 100 -16.45 -2.04 17.00
C THR A 100 -17.68 -2.40 17.82
N THR A 101 -18.82 -2.61 17.17
CA THR A 101 -19.97 -3.26 17.79
C THR A 101 -19.63 -4.73 18.05
N ASN A 102 -20.40 -5.38 18.90
CA ASN A 102 -20.15 -6.76 19.33
C ASN A 102 -21.44 -7.59 19.24
N ASN A 103 -22.07 -7.61 18.07
CA ASN A 103 -23.18 -8.52 17.83
C ASN A 103 -22.66 -9.94 17.58
N MET A 104 -23.47 -10.93 17.87
CA MET A 104 -23.16 -12.31 17.53
C MET A 104 -23.20 -12.48 16.00
N CYS A 105 -22.12 -12.99 15.44
CA CYS A 105 -22.01 -13.22 14.02
C CYS A 105 -22.42 -14.66 13.63
N PRO A 106 -22.97 -14.85 12.42
CA PRO A 106 -23.34 -16.17 11.95
C PRO A 106 -22.10 -17.05 11.69
N PRO A 107 -22.25 -18.39 11.65
CA PRO A 107 -21.18 -19.27 11.21
C PRO A 107 -20.72 -18.94 9.78
N GLY A 108 -19.41 -19.01 9.54
CA GLY A 108 -18.82 -18.72 8.21
C GLY A 108 -18.49 -17.24 7.97
N THR A 109 -18.84 -16.35 8.88
CA THR A 109 -18.48 -14.92 8.79
C THR A 109 -16.98 -14.71 8.70
N LEU A 110 -16.55 -13.71 7.90
CA LEU A 110 -15.17 -13.23 7.88
C LEU A 110 -14.94 -12.06 8.86
N HIS A 111 -15.93 -11.69 9.68
CA HIS A 111 -15.87 -10.54 10.56
C HIS A 111 -14.57 -10.46 11.38
N ASN A 112 -14.20 -11.54 12.05
CA ASN A 112 -13.00 -11.54 12.90
C ASN A 112 -11.72 -11.33 12.09
N HIS A 113 -11.60 -11.95 10.91
CA HIS A 113 -10.47 -11.75 10.00
C HIS A 113 -10.45 -10.32 9.48
N PHE A 114 -11.60 -9.80 9.09
CA PHE A 114 -11.74 -8.44 8.57
C PHE A 114 -11.32 -7.39 9.61
N VAL A 115 -11.94 -7.40 10.78
CA VAL A 115 -11.70 -6.39 11.83
C VAL A 115 -10.29 -6.49 12.42
N SER A 116 -9.75 -7.70 12.64
CA SER A 116 -8.40 -7.84 13.18
C SER A 116 -7.34 -7.33 12.20
N ASN A 117 -7.52 -7.57 10.90
CA ASN A 117 -6.58 -7.10 9.90
C ASN A 117 -6.70 -5.59 9.64
N LEU A 118 -7.91 -5.01 9.72
CA LEU A 118 -8.08 -3.55 9.66
C LEU A 118 -7.26 -2.84 10.75
N ARG A 119 -7.23 -3.38 11.97
CA ARG A 119 -6.44 -2.81 13.08
C ARG A 119 -4.94 -2.79 12.85
N ASN A 120 -4.47 -3.65 11.96
CA ASN A 120 -3.04 -3.83 11.68
C ASN A 120 -2.61 -3.19 10.35
N ILE A 121 -3.48 -2.45 9.67
CA ILE A 121 -3.11 -1.75 8.44
C ILE A 121 -2.01 -0.72 8.75
N GLU A 122 -0.98 -0.69 7.90
CA GLU A 122 0.11 0.28 7.97
C GLU A 122 0.24 1.10 6.68
N ALA A 123 0.01 0.47 5.54
CA ALA A 123 0.18 1.12 4.26
C ALA A 123 -0.80 0.59 3.21
N PHE A 124 -0.88 1.31 2.10
CA PHE A 124 -1.68 0.88 0.96
C PHE A 124 -0.98 1.20 -0.36
N SER A 125 -1.34 0.46 -1.39
CA SER A 125 -0.97 0.70 -2.77
C SER A 125 -2.18 0.47 -3.66
N GLY A 126 -2.15 1.00 -4.87
CA GLY A 126 -3.23 0.77 -5.83
C GLY A 126 -3.50 1.97 -6.72
N ASN A 127 -4.70 2.00 -7.24
CA ASN A 127 -5.21 3.03 -8.14
C ASN A 127 -6.66 3.38 -7.78
N GLY A 128 -7.31 4.22 -8.58
CA GLY A 128 -8.69 4.63 -8.32
C GLY A 128 -9.74 3.51 -8.31
N ASN A 129 -9.41 2.30 -8.75
CA ASN A 129 -10.33 1.17 -8.84
C ASN A 129 -10.02 0.05 -7.85
N ASN A 130 -8.75 -0.12 -7.48
CA ASN A 130 -8.29 -1.19 -6.60
C ASN A 130 -7.31 -0.67 -5.56
N LEU A 131 -7.42 -1.16 -4.33
CA LEU A 131 -6.47 -0.92 -3.24
C LEU A 131 -6.00 -2.24 -2.65
N VAL A 132 -4.74 -2.28 -2.29
CA VAL A 132 -4.16 -3.33 -1.47
C VAL A 132 -3.64 -2.68 -0.20
N PHE A 133 -4.22 -3.02 0.93
CA PHE A 133 -3.71 -2.65 2.24
C PHE A 133 -2.76 -3.72 2.74
N THR A 134 -1.57 -3.29 3.14
CA THR A 134 -0.58 -4.12 3.82
C THR A 134 -0.69 -3.91 5.32
N THR A 135 -0.41 -4.97 6.08
CA THR A 135 -0.52 -4.95 7.53
C THR A 135 0.86 -5.11 8.18
N SER A 136 0.95 -4.79 9.47
CA SER A 136 2.13 -5.06 10.31
C SER A 136 2.46 -6.54 10.45
N ILE A 137 1.54 -7.42 10.04
CA ILE A 137 1.76 -8.87 10.03
C ILE A 137 2.35 -9.27 8.68
N PRO A 138 3.61 -9.75 8.60
CA PRO A 138 4.24 -10.11 7.35
C PRO A 138 3.43 -11.14 6.56
N GLY A 139 3.23 -10.89 5.26
CA GLY A 139 2.50 -11.79 4.36
C GLY A 139 0.99 -11.72 4.50
N VAL A 140 0.46 -10.77 5.26
CA VAL A 140 -0.98 -10.52 5.37
C VAL A 140 -1.35 -9.24 4.64
N ALA A 141 -2.31 -9.31 3.74
CA ALA A 141 -2.82 -8.19 2.96
C ALA A 141 -4.33 -8.27 2.78
N MET A 142 -4.95 -7.12 2.55
CA MET A 142 -6.37 -6.99 2.25
C MET A 142 -6.54 -6.30 0.90
N GLU A 143 -7.20 -6.96 -0.03
CA GLU A 143 -7.47 -6.40 -1.36
C GLU A 143 -8.90 -5.88 -1.43
N PHE A 144 -9.05 -4.68 -1.96
CA PHE A 144 -10.34 -4.02 -2.11
C PHE A 144 -10.52 -3.52 -3.54
N GLU A 145 -11.76 -3.43 -3.96
CA GLU A 145 -12.16 -2.71 -5.18
C GLU A 145 -13.04 -1.52 -4.81
N VAL A 146 -13.04 -0.49 -5.67
CA VAL A 146 -13.89 0.66 -5.47
C VAL A 146 -15.37 0.23 -5.47
N ARG A 147 -16.08 0.61 -4.43
CA ARG A 147 -17.53 0.50 -4.44
C ARG A 147 -18.07 1.69 -5.21
N GLY A 148 -18.68 1.45 -6.38
CA GLY A 148 -19.33 2.51 -7.15
C GLY A 148 -20.18 3.35 -6.23
N SER A 149 -20.08 4.68 -6.35
CA SER A 149 -20.99 5.59 -5.69
C SER A 149 -22.39 5.27 -6.22
N GLY A 150 -23.11 4.39 -5.50
CA GLY A 150 -24.52 4.23 -5.74
C GLY A 150 -25.13 5.61 -5.61
N ALA A 151 -25.61 6.14 -6.71
CA ALA A 151 -26.43 7.35 -6.70
C ALA A 151 -27.53 7.07 -5.66
N SER A 152 -27.50 7.81 -4.57
CA SER A 152 -28.58 7.82 -3.60
C SER A 152 -29.81 8.29 -4.35
N GLN A 153 -30.74 7.39 -4.63
CA GLN A 153 -32.10 7.75 -5.00
C GLN A 153 -32.84 8.15 -3.74
#